data_72636f73f0c15e221db05407dc7fb3df
#
_entry.id   72636f73f0c15e221db05407dc7fb3df
#
_cell.length_a   1.000
_cell.length_b   1.000
_cell.length_c   1.000
_cell.angle_alpha   90.00
_cell.angle_beta   90.00
_cell.angle_gamma   90.00
#
_symmetry.space_group_name_H-M   'P 1'
#
loop_
_entity.id
_entity.type
_entity.pdbx_description
1 polymer ?
#
loop_
_entity_poly.entity_id
_entity_poly.type
_entity_poly.pdbx_seq_one_letter_code
_entity_poly.pdbx_strand_id
1 'polypeptide(L)'
;PMQLVLISSTQLREGSGWRYLHPAVKGYISAHRLYLESFVKGHMSSRRYAHSVRVAQLSAQLAHAHHLDEGAAWEAGMLHDLCKEMPKAQMEIWMRQLFPQYLDEPAAIWHGYLGSVFASRLYGCQDKRVRCAIYHHVKGDCTQPYAMITYCADKLEPGRGYDSSEQIALCMRSLRRGFMRVKAE
;
A
#
# COMPACT_ATOMS: atom_id res chain seq x y z
N PRO A 1 11.96 23.75 26.91
CA PRO A 1 10.67 24.26 26.53
C PRO A 1 10.15 23.41 25.37
N MET A 2 8.97 22.81 25.57
CA MET A 2 8.31 22.01 24.54
C MET A 2 7.81 22.99 23.45
N GLN A 3 8.37 22.90 22.25
CA GLN A 3 7.97 23.76 21.14
C GLN A 3 6.64 23.24 20.60
N LEU A 4 5.58 24.04 20.70
CA LEU A 4 4.27 23.71 20.15
C LEU A 4 4.33 23.80 18.62
N VAL A 5 4.14 22.69 17.94
CA VAL A 5 4.03 22.65 16.47
C VAL A 5 2.57 22.67 16.10
N LEU A 6 2.12 23.76 15.50
CA LEU A 6 0.74 23.91 15.00
C LEU A 6 0.65 23.25 13.63
N ILE A 7 -0.23 22.25 13.50
CA ILE A 7 -0.53 21.55 12.24
C ILE A 7 -1.94 21.88 11.81
N SER A 8 -2.09 22.39 10.60
CA SER A 8 -3.38 22.69 9.98
C SER A 8 -3.86 21.57 9.04
N SER A 9 -5.18 21.48 8.83
CA SER A 9 -5.75 20.58 7.81
C SER A 9 -5.27 20.94 6.40
N THR A 10 -4.92 22.19 6.13
CA THR A 10 -4.32 22.62 4.85
C THR A 10 -2.97 21.96 4.64
N GLN A 11 -2.08 21.98 5.63
CA GLN A 11 -0.80 21.29 5.54
C GLN A 11 -0.95 19.80 5.26
N LEU A 12 -1.93 19.13 5.90
CA LEU A 12 -2.20 17.72 5.64
C LEU A 12 -2.69 17.47 4.20
N ARG A 13 -3.54 18.35 3.66
CA ARG A 13 -3.97 18.28 2.24
C ARG A 13 -2.83 18.52 1.26
N GLU A 14 -1.82 19.26 1.67
CA GLU A 14 -0.59 19.49 0.89
C GLU A 14 0.47 18.39 1.07
N GLY A 15 0.15 17.35 1.83
CA GLY A 15 1.04 16.21 2.07
C GLY A 15 2.12 16.46 3.11
N SER A 16 2.02 17.54 3.90
CA SER A 16 3.02 17.93 4.90
C SER A 16 2.52 17.82 6.34
N GLY A 17 3.40 17.96 7.33
CA GLY A 17 3.02 18.02 8.75
C GLY A 17 2.76 16.66 9.43
N TRP A 18 2.64 15.59 8.70
CA TRP A 18 2.23 14.25 9.19
C TRP A 18 3.06 13.73 10.37
N ARG A 19 4.38 13.98 10.37
CA ARG A 19 5.29 13.51 11.42
C ARG A 19 5.00 14.11 12.80
N TYR A 20 4.33 15.26 12.85
CA TYR A 20 4.03 15.99 14.09
C TYR A 20 2.65 15.67 14.66
N LEU A 21 1.83 14.89 13.96
CA LEU A 21 0.52 14.50 14.44
C LEU A 21 0.61 13.55 15.63
N HIS A 22 -0.23 13.80 16.63
CA HIS A 22 -0.39 12.87 17.74
C HIS A 22 -0.92 11.51 17.23
N PRO A 23 -0.46 10.37 17.78
CA PRO A 23 -0.89 9.04 17.33
C PRO A 23 -2.40 8.83 17.30
N ALA A 24 -3.14 9.36 18.29
CA ALA A 24 -4.61 9.26 18.32
C ALA A 24 -5.26 10.00 17.14
N VAL A 25 -4.71 11.16 16.72
CA VAL A 25 -5.18 11.91 15.56
C VAL A 25 -4.90 11.14 14.28
N LYS A 26 -3.71 10.55 14.14
CA LYS A 26 -3.38 9.66 13.02
C LYS A 26 -4.34 8.48 12.94
N GLY A 27 -4.63 7.84 14.08
CA GLY A 27 -5.58 6.73 14.16
C GLY A 27 -6.98 7.12 13.69
N TYR A 28 -7.47 8.29 14.11
CA TYR A 28 -8.76 8.82 13.64
C TYR A 28 -8.75 9.08 12.13
N ILE A 29 -7.73 9.76 11.63
CA ILE A 29 -7.57 10.07 10.20
C ILE A 29 -7.58 8.78 9.37
N SER A 30 -6.81 7.79 9.78
CA SER A 30 -6.71 6.50 9.07
C SER A 30 -8.01 5.70 9.16
N ALA A 31 -8.65 5.63 10.34
CA ALA A 31 -9.93 4.92 10.50
C ALA A 31 -11.03 5.46 9.56
N HIS A 32 -10.96 6.75 9.23
CA HIS A 32 -11.90 7.42 8.32
C HIS A 32 -11.32 7.64 6.91
N ARG A 33 -10.12 7.12 6.62
CA ARG A 33 -9.37 7.26 5.34
C ARG A 33 -9.23 8.71 4.87
N LEU A 34 -9.15 9.65 5.84
CA LEU A 34 -9.03 11.07 5.54
C LEU A 34 -7.62 11.38 4.99
N TYR A 35 -7.54 12.30 4.02
CA TYR A 35 -6.29 12.79 3.43
C TYR A 35 -5.36 11.71 2.86
N LEU A 36 -5.83 10.48 2.60
CA LEU A 36 -4.99 9.37 2.14
C LEU A 36 -4.27 9.72 0.84
N GLU A 37 -4.98 10.27 -0.14
CA GLU A 37 -4.39 10.66 -1.43
C GLU A 37 -3.32 11.73 -1.25
N SER A 38 -3.60 12.75 -0.44
CA SER A 38 -2.63 13.82 -0.14
C SER A 38 -1.40 13.29 0.58
N PHE A 39 -1.60 12.37 1.54
CA PHE A 39 -0.51 11.70 2.24
C PHE A 39 0.38 10.93 1.25
N VAL A 40 -0.20 10.08 0.42
CA VAL A 40 0.54 9.26 -0.55
C VAL A 40 1.26 10.16 -1.56
N LYS A 41 0.58 11.19 -2.09
CA LYS A 41 1.16 12.15 -3.03
C LYS A 41 2.36 12.90 -2.45
N GLY A 42 2.35 13.20 -1.14
CA GLY A 42 3.46 13.86 -0.46
C GLY A 42 4.64 12.95 -0.13
N HIS A 43 4.50 11.62 -0.29
CA HIS A 43 5.52 10.63 0.11
C HIS A 43 6.14 9.86 -1.08
N MET A 44 5.74 10.15 -2.32
CA MET A 44 6.29 9.47 -3.49
C MET A 44 6.30 10.38 -4.72
N SER A 45 7.05 9.99 -5.75
CA SER A 45 7.07 10.70 -7.02
C SER A 45 5.71 10.70 -7.71
N SER A 46 5.46 11.69 -8.58
CA SER A 46 4.20 11.78 -9.35
C SER A 46 3.93 10.52 -10.19
N ARG A 47 4.99 9.90 -10.73
CA ARG A 47 4.88 8.63 -11.47
C ARG A 47 4.41 7.50 -10.56
N ARG A 48 4.99 7.37 -9.37
CA ARG A 48 4.63 6.34 -8.40
C ARG A 48 3.24 6.57 -7.86
N TYR A 49 2.88 7.81 -7.55
CA TYR A 49 1.52 8.16 -7.15
C TYR A 49 0.47 7.76 -8.19
N ALA A 50 0.70 8.09 -9.48
CA ALA A 50 -0.22 7.71 -10.55
C ALA A 50 -0.38 6.18 -10.67
N HIS A 51 0.70 5.40 -10.49
CA HIS A 51 0.63 3.94 -10.40
C HIS A 51 -0.21 3.49 -9.20
N SER A 52 0.05 4.01 -8.00
CA SER A 52 -0.69 3.65 -6.80
C SER A 52 -2.19 3.96 -6.91
N VAL A 53 -2.57 5.05 -7.57
CA VAL A 53 -3.98 5.37 -7.84
C VAL A 53 -4.62 4.30 -8.73
N ARG A 54 -3.95 3.87 -9.82
CA ARG A 54 -4.50 2.83 -10.70
C ARG A 54 -4.59 1.47 -9.99
N VAL A 55 -3.59 1.12 -9.19
CA VAL A 55 -3.62 -0.08 -8.34
C VAL A 55 -4.79 -0.02 -7.37
N ALA A 56 -4.99 1.12 -6.71
CA ALA A 56 -6.11 1.31 -5.77
C ALA A 56 -7.48 1.19 -6.46
N GLN A 57 -7.63 1.79 -7.63
CA GLN A 57 -8.86 1.68 -8.44
C GLN A 57 -9.18 0.22 -8.79
N LEU A 58 -8.21 -0.51 -9.32
CA LEU A 58 -8.40 -1.92 -9.66
C LEU A 58 -8.63 -2.77 -8.41
N SER A 59 -7.94 -2.49 -7.30
CA SER A 59 -8.15 -3.17 -6.02
C SER A 59 -9.58 -3.00 -5.51
N ALA A 60 -10.14 -1.79 -5.56
CA ALA A 60 -11.52 -1.53 -5.17
C ALA A 60 -12.52 -2.28 -6.07
N GLN A 61 -12.30 -2.29 -7.39
CA GLN A 61 -13.14 -3.03 -8.34
C GLN A 61 -13.12 -4.54 -8.06
N LEU A 62 -11.94 -5.12 -7.79
CA LEU A 62 -11.82 -6.53 -7.43
C LEU A 62 -12.51 -6.82 -6.09
N ALA A 63 -12.36 -5.95 -5.10
CA ALA A 63 -13.05 -6.08 -3.82
C ALA A 63 -14.58 -6.03 -3.99
N HIS A 64 -15.09 -5.09 -4.78
CA HIS A 64 -16.50 -5.00 -5.13
C HIS A 64 -17.03 -6.30 -5.73
N ALA A 65 -16.34 -6.86 -6.73
CA ALA A 65 -16.74 -8.11 -7.40
C ALA A 65 -16.82 -9.32 -6.44
N HIS A 66 -16.10 -9.26 -5.31
CA HIS A 66 -16.08 -10.33 -4.30
C HIS A 66 -16.79 -9.95 -2.99
N HIS A 67 -17.62 -8.90 -2.98
CA HIS A 67 -18.36 -8.42 -1.80
C HIS A 67 -17.48 -8.14 -0.58
N LEU A 68 -16.28 -7.60 -0.81
CA LEU A 68 -15.33 -7.20 0.22
C LEU A 68 -15.34 -5.68 0.43
N ASP A 69 -14.69 -5.20 1.50
CA ASP A 69 -14.55 -3.76 1.79
C ASP A 69 -13.67 -3.07 0.73
N GLU A 70 -14.32 -2.36 -0.19
CA GLU A 70 -13.68 -1.60 -1.27
C GLU A 70 -12.72 -0.54 -0.72
N GLY A 71 -13.09 0.10 0.39
CA GLY A 71 -12.26 1.12 1.02
C GLY A 71 -10.95 0.54 1.60
N ALA A 72 -10.98 -0.66 2.18
CA ALA A 72 -9.78 -1.34 2.65
C ALA A 72 -8.88 -1.76 1.48
N ALA A 73 -9.47 -2.24 0.38
CA ALA A 73 -8.73 -2.57 -0.84
C ALA A 73 -8.12 -1.33 -1.51
N TRP A 74 -8.86 -0.23 -1.56
CA TRP A 74 -8.36 1.07 -2.02
C TRP A 74 -7.17 1.54 -1.19
N GLU A 75 -7.30 1.53 0.13
CA GLU A 75 -6.24 1.94 1.05
C GLU A 75 -4.98 1.09 0.87
N ALA A 76 -5.13 -0.23 0.74
CA ALA A 76 -4.01 -1.13 0.48
C ALA A 76 -3.32 -0.79 -0.86
N GLY A 77 -4.08 -0.57 -1.92
CA GLY A 77 -3.56 -0.17 -3.22
C GLY A 77 -2.86 1.18 -3.20
N MET A 78 -3.38 2.17 -2.47
CA MET A 78 -2.72 3.47 -2.32
C MET A 78 -1.39 3.38 -1.57
N LEU A 79 -1.28 2.53 -0.55
CA LEU A 79 -0.13 2.46 0.36
C LEU A 79 0.89 1.38 -0.01
N HIS A 80 0.59 0.46 -0.95
CA HIS A 80 1.43 -0.72 -1.19
C HIS A 80 2.90 -0.39 -1.48
N ASP A 81 3.15 0.65 -2.25
CA ASP A 81 4.47 1.10 -2.69
C ASP A 81 5.04 2.27 -1.88
N LEU A 82 4.52 2.53 -0.66
CA LEU A 82 4.93 3.66 0.19
C LEU A 82 6.46 3.74 0.41
N CYS A 83 7.14 2.60 0.46
CA CYS A 83 8.59 2.53 0.66
C CYS A 83 9.39 2.19 -0.61
N LYS A 84 8.74 2.14 -1.79
CA LYS A 84 9.39 1.70 -3.04
C LYS A 84 10.54 2.58 -3.50
N GLU A 85 10.43 3.87 -3.25
CA GLU A 85 11.44 4.87 -3.65
C GLU A 85 12.40 5.22 -2.51
N MET A 86 12.35 4.49 -1.38
CA MET A 86 13.32 4.64 -0.30
C MET A 86 14.70 4.17 -0.77
N PRO A 87 15.78 4.95 -0.53
CA PRO A 87 17.13 4.53 -0.88
C PRO A 87 17.51 3.18 -0.25
N LYS A 88 18.18 2.30 -1.00
CA LYS A 88 18.54 0.95 -0.54
C LYS A 88 19.26 0.94 0.80
N ALA A 89 20.22 1.85 0.99
CA ALA A 89 20.96 1.95 2.25
C ALA A 89 20.04 2.27 3.43
N GLN A 90 19.03 3.12 3.24
CA GLN A 90 18.04 3.43 4.26
C GLN A 90 17.09 2.23 4.50
N MET A 91 16.67 1.54 3.44
CA MET A 91 15.89 0.30 3.61
C MET A 91 16.66 -0.74 4.42
N GLU A 92 17.96 -0.91 4.14
CA GLU A 92 18.79 -1.88 4.84
C GLU A 92 18.90 -1.57 6.35
N ILE A 93 19.04 -0.30 6.74
CA ILE A 93 19.04 0.11 8.16
C ILE A 93 17.73 -0.33 8.84
N TRP A 94 16.59 -0.06 8.19
CA TRP A 94 15.28 -0.44 8.73
C TRP A 94 15.06 -1.95 8.73
N MET A 95 15.50 -2.66 7.70
CA MET A 95 15.42 -4.12 7.64
C MET A 95 16.22 -4.77 8.76
N ARG A 96 17.44 -4.31 9.05
CA ARG A 96 18.23 -4.81 10.18
C ARG A 96 17.53 -4.65 11.53
N GLN A 97 16.74 -3.58 11.69
CA GLN A 97 16.02 -3.32 12.94
C GLN A 97 14.69 -4.05 13.05
N LEU A 98 13.96 -4.18 11.96
CA LEU A 98 12.57 -4.62 11.95
C LEU A 98 12.38 -6.06 11.44
N PHE A 99 13.22 -6.48 10.50
CA PHE A 99 13.12 -7.76 9.80
C PHE A 99 14.48 -8.40 9.54
N PRO A 100 15.35 -8.56 10.59
CA PRO A 100 16.71 -9.09 10.40
C PRO A 100 16.74 -10.48 9.75
N GLN A 101 15.68 -11.27 9.92
CA GLN A 101 15.52 -12.60 9.33
C GLN A 101 15.33 -12.61 7.81
N TYR A 102 15.09 -11.45 7.18
CA TYR A 102 14.87 -11.32 5.73
C TYR A 102 15.95 -10.53 5.01
N LEU A 103 17.11 -10.33 5.66
CA LEU A 103 18.22 -9.58 5.05
C LEU A 103 18.83 -10.29 3.83
N ASP A 104 18.75 -11.61 3.79
CA ASP A 104 19.25 -12.43 2.68
C ASP A 104 18.29 -12.42 1.46
N GLU A 105 17.08 -11.88 1.62
CA GLU A 105 16.16 -11.73 0.50
C GLU A 105 16.55 -10.54 -0.40
N PRO A 106 16.21 -10.59 -1.71
CA PRO A 106 16.50 -9.49 -2.62
C PRO A 106 15.93 -8.16 -2.12
N ALA A 107 16.74 -7.11 -2.14
CA ALA A 107 16.33 -5.77 -1.67
C ALA A 107 15.07 -5.22 -2.39
N ALA A 108 14.81 -5.71 -3.61
CA ALA A 108 13.62 -5.36 -4.37
C ALA A 108 12.30 -5.75 -3.66
N ILE A 109 12.35 -6.70 -2.71
CA ILE A 109 11.17 -7.17 -1.96
C ILE A 109 10.95 -6.36 -0.67
N TRP A 110 11.99 -5.79 -0.10
CA TRP A 110 11.98 -5.16 1.22
C TRP A 110 10.94 -4.05 1.38
N HIS A 111 10.60 -3.34 0.29
CA HIS A 111 9.61 -2.26 0.36
C HIS A 111 8.21 -2.74 0.78
N GLY A 112 7.85 -4.01 0.51
CA GLY A 112 6.59 -4.59 0.98
C GLY A 112 6.57 -4.74 2.50
N TYR A 113 7.63 -5.29 3.08
CA TYR A 113 7.79 -5.45 4.53
C TYR A 113 7.78 -4.11 5.24
N LEU A 114 8.64 -3.20 4.79
CA LEU A 114 8.76 -1.85 5.37
C LEU A 114 7.47 -1.05 5.18
N GLY A 115 6.86 -1.12 4.00
CA GLY A 115 5.61 -0.43 3.68
C GLY A 115 4.49 -0.76 4.66
N SER A 116 4.35 -2.03 5.07
CA SER A 116 3.34 -2.46 6.05
C SER A 116 3.54 -1.82 7.42
N VAL A 117 4.78 -1.61 7.85
CA VAL A 117 5.13 -0.95 9.12
C VAL A 117 4.97 0.57 8.99
N PHE A 118 5.47 1.15 7.90
CA PHE A 118 5.42 2.60 7.69
C PHE A 118 4.00 3.10 7.41
N ALA A 119 3.12 2.31 6.79
CA ALA A 119 1.69 2.63 6.71
C ALA A 119 1.07 2.86 8.10
N SER A 120 1.43 2.03 9.08
CA SER A 120 1.00 2.23 10.46
C SER A 120 1.70 3.43 11.14
N ARG A 121 3.02 3.53 11.02
CA ARG A 121 3.78 4.57 11.73
C ARG A 121 3.56 5.98 11.18
N LEU A 122 3.46 6.12 9.86
CA LEU A 122 3.36 7.43 9.21
C LEU A 122 1.91 7.87 9.01
N TYR A 123 1.09 7.03 8.40
CA TYR A 123 -0.33 7.34 8.13
C TYR A 123 -1.24 7.00 9.31
N GLY A 124 -0.87 6.02 10.14
CA GLY A 124 -1.69 5.55 11.26
C GLY A 124 -2.60 4.37 10.92
N CYS A 125 -2.36 3.68 9.79
CA CYS A 125 -3.15 2.52 9.39
C CYS A 125 -3.09 1.40 10.43
N GLN A 126 -4.23 1.06 11.05
CA GLN A 126 -4.35 -0.03 12.02
C GLN A 126 -5.06 -1.26 11.44
N ASP A 127 -5.66 -1.15 10.27
CA ASP A 127 -6.35 -2.26 9.62
C ASP A 127 -5.34 -3.37 9.23
N LYS A 128 -5.48 -4.51 9.92
CA LYS A 128 -4.60 -5.67 9.70
C LYS A 128 -4.72 -6.23 8.28
N ARG A 129 -5.89 -6.11 7.65
CA ARG A 129 -6.14 -6.57 6.27
C ARG A 129 -5.31 -5.75 5.30
N VAL A 130 -5.34 -4.43 5.44
CA VAL A 130 -4.56 -3.47 4.64
C VAL A 130 -3.06 -3.73 4.81
N ARG A 131 -2.59 -3.82 6.06
CA ARG A 131 -1.17 -4.06 6.36
C ARG A 131 -0.68 -5.40 5.85
N CYS A 132 -1.49 -6.46 5.96
CA CYS A 132 -1.21 -7.78 5.39
C CYS A 132 -1.09 -7.70 3.86
N ALA A 133 -2.00 -6.99 3.20
CA ALA A 133 -1.95 -6.79 1.75
C ALA A 133 -0.66 -6.09 1.31
N ILE A 134 -0.27 -5.01 2.00
CA ILE A 134 0.99 -4.29 1.72
C ILE A 134 2.20 -5.21 1.92
N TYR A 135 2.23 -5.98 3.01
CA TYR A 135 3.35 -6.86 3.33
C TYR A 135 3.60 -7.92 2.25
N HIS A 136 2.54 -8.52 1.71
CA HIS A 136 2.61 -9.67 0.82
C HIS A 136 2.50 -9.33 -0.67
N HIS A 137 2.30 -8.04 -1.05
CA HIS A 137 2.02 -7.68 -2.44
C HIS A 137 3.16 -7.97 -3.41
N VAL A 138 4.41 -8.04 -2.94
CA VAL A 138 5.55 -8.31 -3.82
C VAL A 138 5.70 -9.81 -4.10
N LYS A 139 5.64 -10.64 -3.05
CA LYS A 139 5.88 -12.08 -3.15
C LYS A 139 4.64 -12.88 -3.56
N GLY A 140 3.45 -12.37 -3.27
CA GLY A 140 2.23 -13.12 -3.50
C GLY A 140 2.20 -14.45 -2.73
N ASP A 141 2.71 -14.47 -1.52
CA ASP A 141 2.84 -15.67 -0.68
C ASP A 141 1.73 -15.78 0.38
N CYS A 142 0.64 -14.99 0.22
CA CYS A 142 -0.49 -14.98 1.12
C CYS A 142 -1.82 -15.10 0.34
N THR A 143 -2.72 -15.95 0.81
CA THR A 143 -4.05 -16.17 0.21
C THR A 143 -5.18 -15.42 0.94
N GLN A 144 -4.83 -14.50 1.82
CA GLN A 144 -5.81 -13.57 2.40
C GLN A 144 -6.38 -12.69 1.29
N PRO A 145 -7.71 -12.48 1.20
CA PRO A 145 -8.34 -11.84 0.04
C PRO A 145 -7.73 -10.50 -0.38
N TYR A 146 -7.47 -9.59 0.56
CA TYR A 146 -6.88 -8.28 0.25
C TYR A 146 -5.43 -8.38 -0.23
N ALA A 147 -4.66 -9.37 0.26
CA ALA A 147 -3.31 -9.63 -0.22
C ALA A 147 -3.32 -10.14 -1.66
N MET A 148 -4.23 -11.05 -2.01
CA MET A 148 -4.43 -11.51 -3.39
C MET A 148 -4.86 -10.36 -4.30
N ILE A 149 -5.81 -9.53 -3.86
CA ILE A 149 -6.30 -8.37 -4.61
C ILE A 149 -5.15 -7.41 -4.91
N THR A 150 -4.41 -6.98 -3.89
CA THR A 150 -3.33 -5.98 -4.06
C THR A 150 -2.20 -6.54 -4.93
N TYR A 151 -1.83 -7.81 -4.77
CA TYR A 151 -0.87 -8.49 -5.64
C TYR A 151 -1.31 -8.48 -7.10
N CYS A 152 -2.55 -8.89 -7.38
CA CYS A 152 -3.09 -8.90 -8.75
C CYS A 152 -3.18 -7.48 -9.32
N ALA A 153 -3.72 -6.54 -8.57
CA ALA A 153 -3.90 -5.16 -9.03
C ALA A 153 -2.55 -4.49 -9.35
N ASP A 154 -1.51 -4.72 -8.54
CA ASP A 154 -0.17 -4.21 -8.84
C ASP A 154 0.38 -4.75 -10.15
N LYS A 155 0.13 -6.01 -10.49
CA LYS A 155 0.60 -6.62 -11.74
C LYS A 155 -0.25 -6.24 -12.95
N LEU A 156 -1.55 -6.04 -12.76
CA LEU A 156 -2.54 -5.97 -13.85
C LEU A 156 -3.07 -4.56 -14.14
N GLU A 157 -2.69 -3.53 -13.36
CA GLU A 157 -3.23 -2.18 -13.57
C GLU A 157 -2.96 -1.69 -15.00
N PRO A 158 -3.90 -0.93 -15.63
CA PRO A 158 -3.83 -0.63 -17.07
C PRO A 158 -2.60 0.16 -17.53
N GLY A 159 -1.89 0.81 -16.63
CA GLY A 159 -0.67 1.57 -16.94
C GLY A 159 0.60 0.73 -17.12
N ARG A 160 0.51 -0.61 -17.02
CA ARG A 160 1.66 -1.50 -17.17
C ARG A 160 2.17 -1.63 -18.61
N GLY A 161 1.39 -1.19 -19.63
CA GLY A 161 1.77 -1.20 -21.02
C GLY A 161 1.57 -2.53 -21.75
N TYR A 162 0.88 -3.49 -21.14
CA TYR A 162 0.42 -4.73 -21.75
C TYR A 162 -1.08 -4.96 -21.49
N ASP A 163 -1.72 -5.76 -22.34
CA ASP A 163 -3.14 -6.09 -22.15
C ASP A 163 -3.29 -7.14 -21.04
N SER A 164 -3.94 -6.75 -19.96
CA SER A 164 -4.25 -7.59 -18.80
C SER A 164 -5.75 -7.88 -18.63
N SER A 165 -6.56 -7.56 -19.65
CA SER A 165 -8.03 -7.65 -19.59
C SER A 165 -8.54 -9.04 -19.26
N GLU A 166 -7.91 -10.09 -19.82
CA GLU A 166 -8.30 -11.48 -19.58
C GLU A 166 -8.00 -11.90 -18.12
N GLN A 167 -6.81 -11.56 -17.59
CA GLN A 167 -6.43 -11.85 -16.21
C GLN A 167 -7.31 -11.08 -15.22
N ILE A 168 -7.62 -9.80 -15.49
CA ILE A 168 -8.55 -9.00 -14.70
C ILE A 168 -9.93 -9.65 -14.69
N ALA A 169 -10.47 -10.04 -15.85
CA ALA A 169 -11.75 -10.71 -15.94
C ALA A 169 -11.76 -12.04 -15.17
N LEU A 170 -10.67 -12.78 -15.17
CA LEU A 170 -10.54 -14.00 -14.36
C LEU A 170 -10.51 -13.67 -12.85
N CYS A 171 -9.77 -12.65 -12.42
CA CYS A 171 -9.75 -12.18 -11.03
C CYS A 171 -11.16 -11.74 -10.57
N MET A 172 -11.91 -11.04 -11.42
CA MET A 172 -13.31 -10.63 -11.13
C MET A 172 -14.25 -11.82 -10.92
N ARG A 173 -14.10 -12.88 -11.73
CA ARG A 173 -14.95 -14.08 -11.61
C ARG A 173 -14.53 -15.00 -10.47
N SER A 174 -13.22 -15.10 -10.21
CA SER A 174 -12.67 -15.99 -9.19
C SER A 174 -11.31 -15.48 -8.74
N LEU A 175 -11.30 -14.76 -7.61
CA LEU A 175 -10.10 -14.14 -7.08
C LEU A 175 -8.93 -15.12 -6.92
N ARG A 176 -9.19 -16.29 -6.32
CA ARG A 176 -8.15 -17.30 -6.09
C ARG A 176 -7.58 -17.87 -7.39
N ARG A 177 -8.42 -18.16 -8.36
CA ARG A 177 -7.95 -18.68 -9.68
C ARG A 177 -7.18 -17.60 -10.43
N GLY A 178 -7.67 -16.35 -10.43
CA GLY A 178 -6.98 -15.21 -11.02
C GLY A 178 -5.62 -14.99 -10.38
N PHE A 179 -5.56 -14.95 -9.05
CA PHE A 179 -4.30 -14.82 -8.31
C PHE A 179 -3.28 -15.92 -8.66
N MET A 180 -3.72 -17.19 -8.70
CA MET A 180 -2.84 -18.30 -9.07
C MET A 180 -2.33 -18.18 -10.52
N ARG A 181 -3.18 -17.69 -11.43
CA ARG A 181 -2.79 -17.45 -12.82
C ARG A 181 -1.74 -16.35 -12.93
N VAL A 182 -1.99 -15.19 -12.31
CA VAL A 182 -1.06 -14.04 -12.30
C VAL A 182 0.28 -14.39 -11.65
N LYS A 183 0.24 -15.26 -10.64
CA LYS A 183 1.48 -15.68 -9.94
C LYS A 183 2.32 -16.66 -10.77
N ALA A 184 1.73 -17.39 -11.70
CA ALA A 184 2.41 -18.39 -12.52
C ALA A 184 3.08 -17.78 -13.76
N GLU A 185 2.80 -16.52 -14.08
CA GLU A 185 3.42 -15.74 -15.16
C GLU A 185 4.67 -15.01 -14.70
#